data_a9dc62b6484035bad5aac3f26378bb4d
#
_entry.id   a9dc62b6484035bad5aac3f26378bb4d
#
_cell.length_a   1.000
_cell.length_b   1.000
_cell.length_c   1.000
_cell.angle_alpha   90.00
_cell.angle_beta   90.00
_cell.angle_gamma   90.00
#
_symmetry.space_group_name_H-M   'P 1'
#
loop_
_entity.id
_entity.type
_entity.pdbx_description
1 polymer ?
#
loop_
_entity_poly.entity_id
_entity_poly.type
_entity_poly.pdbx_seq_one_letter_code
_entity_poly.pdbx_strand_id
1 'polypeptide(L)'
;MMRAHHEIQGAIYDVDDTLLDNQPNGDPLSNLHQQARLEALHRVGNRYDIPTLIEVGSQENFDSFAKADTHTVAGALWVVLREHDLRTGSLDLHDPLLREMLDIKNKAYGDLLAQFGKPHVGAVEFVRELSSQYNLDDYNAIASTATGVDIRTFLGMTGLKPLFPDSHIIALEDVDPDKTKPHKQAFDKAFLSLGLPNEARHNILAFEDDPRGMISAKKAGLTVCAITTRYSRKFLDSIEIRPDFIADSWAEFRSIFIFPPASE
;
A
#
# COMPACT_ATOMS: atom_id res chain seq x y z
N MET A 1 20.72 5.64 27.53
CA MET A 1 20.33 4.34 26.96
C MET A 1 21.09 4.18 25.65
N MET A 2 22.11 3.35 25.61
CA MET A 2 22.81 2.99 24.37
C MET A 2 21.82 2.25 23.48
N ARG A 3 21.37 2.88 22.39
CA ARG A 3 20.66 2.17 21.31
C ARG A 3 21.70 1.24 20.67
N ALA A 4 21.47 -0.07 20.79
CA ALA A 4 22.17 -1.01 19.92
C ALA A 4 21.88 -0.55 18.48
N HIS A 5 22.92 -0.12 17.77
CA HIS A 5 22.83 0.13 16.34
C HIS A 5 22.53 -1.23 15.71
N HIS A 6 21.25 -1.51 15.47
CA HIS A 6 20.89 -2.64 14.62
C HIS A 6 21.52 -2.34 13.26
N GLU A 7 22.35 -3.25 12.81
CA GLU A 7 22.96 -3.19 11.49
C GLU A 7 21.83 -3.37 10.46
N ILE A 8 21.29 -2.26 9.95
CA ILE A 8 20.24 -2.29 8.94
C ILE A 8 20.83 -2.91 7.70
N GLN A 9 20.24 -4.02 7.25
CA GLN A 9 20.74 -4.81 6.13
C GLN A 9 19.81 -4.77 4.91
N GLY A 10 18.65 -4.14 5.03
CA GLY A 10 17.71 -3.95 3.92
C GLY A 10 16.45 -3.21 4.36
N ALA A 11 15.65 -2.83 3.38
CA ALA A 11 14.39 -2.16 3.61
C ALA A 11 13.32 -2.66 2.64
N ILE A 12 12.11 -2.89 3.14
CA ILE A 12 10.95 -3.30 2.36
C ILE A 12 9.85 -2.28 2.60
N TYR A 13 9.27 -1.78 1.52
CA TYR A 13 8.28 -0.72 1.57
C TYR A 13 6.94 -1.20 1.03
N ASP A 14 5.86 -0.88 1.71
CA ASP A 14 4.56 -0.77 1.06
C ASP A 14 4.53 0.50 0.19
N VAL A 15 3.53 0.62 -0.69
CA VAL A 15 3.43 1.76 -1.63
C VAL A 15 2.25 2.65 -1.31
N ASP A 16 1.02 2.12 -1.37
CA ASP A 16 -0.21 2.91 -1.21
C ASP A 16 -0.34 3.49 0.20
N ASP A 17 -0.48 4.80 0.29
CA ASP A 17 -0.57 5.56 1.54
C ASP A 17 0.67 5.43 2.45
N THR A 18 1.69 4.66 2.05
CA THR A 18 3.02 4.58 2.66
C THR A 18 4.00 5.51 1.93
N LEU A 19 4.47 5.15 0.74
CA LEU A 19 5.33 6.00 -0.08
C LEU A 19 4.53 6.96 -0.96
N LEU A 20 3.40 6.48 -1.50
CA LEU A 20 2.48 7.19 -2.39
C LEU A 20 1.34 7.81 -1.57
N ASP A 21 1.11 9.10 -1.76
CA ASP A 21 -0.06 9.81 -1.25
C ASP A 21 -1.25 9.63 -2.23
N ASN A 22 -2.20 8.78 -1.86
CA ASN A 22 -3.43 8.58 -2.62
C ASN A 22 -4.48 9.67 -2.36
N GLN A 23 -4.22 10.64 -1.46
CA GLN A 23 -5.09 11.74 -1.12
C GLN A 23 -4.44 13.10 -1.40
N PRO A 24 -4.04 13.40 -2.64
CA PRO A 24 -3.18 14.54 -2.97
C PRO A 24 -3.74 15.91 -2.56
N ASN A 25 -5.04 15.98 -2.24
CA ASN A 25 -5.73 17.18 -1.75
C ASN A 25 -6.13 17.09 -0.27
N GLY A 26 -5.74 16.03 0.43
CA GLY A 26 -6.09 15.81 1.85
C GLY A 26 -7.57 15.50 2.12
N ASP A 27 -8.40 15.40 1.08
CA ASP A 27 -9.81 15.02 1.19
C ASP A 27 -9.95 13.51 0.95
N PRO A 28 -10.49 12.73 1.91
CA PRO A 28 -10.71 11.30 1.75
C PRO A 28 -11.58 10.94 0.54
N LEU A 29 -12.49 11.80 0.14
CA LEU A 29 -13.32 11.59 -1.05
C LEU A 29 -12.54 11.80 -2.36
N SER A 30 -11.39 12.46 -2.31
CA SER A 30 -10.47 12.65 -3.45
C SER A 30 -9.43 11.54 -3.58
N ASN A 31 -9.47 10.51 -2.73
CA ASN A 31 -8.56 9.37 -2.81
C ASN A 31 -8.62 8.71 -4.20
N LEU A 32 -7.47 8.47 -4.83
CA LEU A 32 -7.38 7.99 -6.21
C LEU A 32 -8.08 6.63 -6.42
N HIS A 33 -7.97 5.69 -5.48
CA HIS A 33 -8.71 4.42 -5.54
C HIS A 33 -10.21 4.61 -5.47
N GLN A 34 -10.66 5.60 -4.68
CA GLN A 34 -12.04 5.98 -4.52
C GLN A 34 -12.62 6.52 -5.82
N GLN A 35 -11.92 7.47 -6.44
CA GLN A 35 -12.31 8.04 -7.72
C GLN A 35 -12.37 6.99 -8.83
N ALA A 36 -11.37 6.09 -8.88
CA ALA A 36 -11.33 5.00 -9.84
C ALA A 36 -12.50 4.01 -9.67
N ARG A 37 -12.93 3.72 -8.42
CA ARG A 37 -14.12 2.90 -8.17
C ARG A 37 -15.39 3.58 -8.64
N LEU A 38 -15.54 4.87 -8.32
CA LEU A 38 -16.70 5.65 -8.74
C LEU A 38 -16.81 5.70 -10.27
N GLU A 39 -15.70 5.91 -10.95
CA GLU A 39 -15.64 5.88 -12.41
C GLU A 39 -16.05 4.52 -12.97
N ALA A 40 -15.61 3.42 -12.35
CA ALA A 40 -16.01 2.08 -12.77
C ALA A 40 -17.53 1.85 -12.64
N LEU A 41 -18.13 2.27 -11.53
CA LEU A 41 -19.58 2.20 -11.31
C LEU A 41 -20.34 2.97 -12.39
N HIS A 42 -19.96 4.22 -12.65
CA HIS A 42 -20.62 5.07 -13.65
C HIS A 42 -20.43 4.52 -15.08
N ARG A 43 -19.24 4.05 -15.45
CA ARG A 43 -19.00 3.50 -16.80
C ARG A 43 -19.81 2.23 -17.04
N VAL A 44 -19.90 1.34 -16.08
CA VAL A 44 -20.71 0.13 -16.17
C VAL A 44 -22.20 0.49 -16.17
N GLY A 45 -22.62 1.39 -15.29
CA GLY A 45 -23.99 1.91 -15.28
C GLY A 45 -24.43 2.47 -16.63
N ASN A 46 -23.60 3.29 -17.27
CA ASN A 46 -23.86 3.83 -18.59
C ASN A 46 -23.87 2.76 -19.70
N ARG A 47 -22.96 1.77 -19.62
CA ARG A 47 -22.85 0.69 -20.63
C ARG A 47 -24.07 -0.21 -20.66
N TYR A 48 -24.64 -0.52 -19.51
CA TYR A 48 -25.73 -1.47 -19.34
C TYR A 48 -27.09 -0.81 -19.04
N ASP A 49 -27.15 0.52 -19.14
CA ASP A 49 -28.34 1.31 -18.80
C ASP A 49 -28.90 0.98 -17.39
N ILE A 50 -28.01 1.06 -16.39
CA ILE A 50 -28.34 0.84 -14.98
C ILE A 50 -28.30 2.18 -14.24
N PRO A 51 -29.43 2.90 -14.15
CA PRO A 51 -29.47 4.25 -13.58
C PRO A 51 -28.93 4.33 -12.15
N THR A 52 -29.23 3.33 -11.33
CA THR A 52 -28.80 3.30 -9.92
C THR A 52 -27.29 3.29 -9.76
N LEU A 53 -26.52 2.72 -10.69
CA LEU A 53 -25.05 2.80 -10.67
C LEU A 53 -24.53 4.15 -11.17
N ILE A 54 -25.25 4.79 -12.08
CA ILE A 54 -24.88 6.13 -12.59
C ILE A 54 -25.08 7.20 -11.50
N GLU A 55 -26.05 7.00 -10.61
CA GLU A 55 -26.41 7.91 -9.53
C GLU A 55 -25.57 7.76 -8.27
N VAL A 56 -24.72 6.72 -8.15
CA VAL A 56 -23.84 6.51 -6.99
C VAL A 56 -22.96 7.75 -6.80
N GLY A 57 -23.05 8.34 -5.61
CA GLY A 57 -22.26 9.51 -5.24
C GLY A 57 -20.93 9.16 -4.57
N SER A 58 -20.03 10.14 -4.45
CA SER A 58 -18.71 9.97 -3.83
C SER A 58 -18.81 9.49 -2.38
N GLN A 59 -19.76 9.98 -1.59
CA GLN A 59 -19.96 9.58 -0.19
C GLN A 59 -20.42 8.13 -0.09
N GLU A 60 -21.40 7.72 -0.87
CA GLU A 60 -21.90 6.34 -0.89
C GLU A 60 -20.81 5.36 -1.29
N ASN A 61 -20.05 5.67 -2.35
CA ASN A 61 -18.90 4.89 -2.76
C ASN A 61 -17.81 4.84 -1.68
N PHE A 62 -17.61 5.91 -0.91
CA PHE A 62 -16.70 5.92 0.25
C PHE A 62 -17.20 4.97 1.36
N ASP A 63 -18.46 5.10 1.75
CA ASP A 63 -19.07 4.31 2.82
C ASP A 63 -19.12 2.81 2.49
N SER A 64 -19.23 2.46 1.20
CA SER A 64 -19.23 1.07 0.74
C SER A 64 -17.97 0.31 1.13
N PHE A 65 -16.81 0.98 1.19
CA PHE A 65 -15.56 0.36 1.60
C PHE A 65 -15.54 0.01 3.10
N ALA A 66 -16.11 0.88 3.93
CA ALA A 66 -16.24 0.62 5.37
C ALA A 66 -17.24 -0.50 5.67
N LYS A 67 -18.30 -0.62 4.84
CA LYS A 67 -19.33 -1.67 4.95
C LYS A 67 -18.87 -3.04 4.41
N ALA A 68 -17.79 -3.09 3.64
CA ALA A 68 -17.31 -4.33 3.03
C ALA A 68 -16.65 -5.25 4.06
N ASP A 69 -17.15 -6.46 4.21
CA ASP A 69 -16.62 -7.47 5.14
C ASP A 69 -15.13 -7.78 4.90
N THR A 70 -14.70 -7.69 3.65
CA THR A 70 -13.33 -7.99 3.23
C THR A 70 -12.38 -6.77 3.26
N HIS A 71 -12.92 -5.55 3.42
CA HIS A 71 -12.15 -4.30 3.27
C HIS A 71 -11.29 -4.26 2.00
N THR A 72 -11.83 -4.75 0.89
CA THR A 72 -11.20 -4.77 -0.42
C THR A 72 -11.98 -3.95 -1.43
N VAL A 73 -11.35 -3.59 -2.54
CA VAL A 73 -12.04 -2.91 -3.67
C VAL A 73 -13.20 -3.77 -4.19
N ALA A 74 -12.99 -5.08 -4.36
CA ALA A 74 -14.04 -6.00 -4.79
C ALA A 74 -15.21 -6.04 -3.80
N GLY A 75 -14.90 -6.09 -2.49
CA GLY A 75 -15.92 -6.04 -1.44
C GLY A 75 -16.72 -4.75 -1.45
N ALA A 76 -16.07 -3.60 -1.63
CA ALA A 76 -16.75 -2.30 -1.72
C ALA A 76 -17.70 -2.21 -2.93
N LEU A 77 -17.23 -2.64 -4.12
CA LEU A 77 -18.08 -2.71 -5.31
C LEU A 77 -19.26 -3.68 -5.12
N TRP A 78 -19.01 -4.82 -4.46
CA TRP A 78 -20.06 -5.79 -4.16
C TRP A 78 -21.12 -5.24 -3.21
N VAL A 79 -20.73 -4.43 -2.22
CA VAL A 79 -21.67 -3.72 -1.33
C VAL A 79 -22.60 -2.82 -2.14
N VAL A 80 -22.06 -2.00 -3.07
CA VAL A 80 -22.89 -1.15 -3.93
C VAL A 80 -23.84 -2.00 -4.77
N LEU A 81 -23.37 -3.08 -5.40
CA LEU A 81 -24.23 -3.97 -6.20
C LEU A 81 -25.38 -4.56 -5.37
N ARG A 82 -25.16 -4.85 -4.10
CA ARG A 82 -26.20 -5.38 -3.19
C ARG A 82 -27.17 -4.30 -2.72
N GLU A 83 -26.67 -3.11 -2.38
CA GLU A 83 -27.50 -2.00 -1.92
C GLU A 83 -28.45 -1.48 -3.02
N HIS A 84 -28.10 -1.71 -4.27
CA HIS A 84 -28.93 -1.38 -5.44
C HIS A 84 -29.69 -2.60 -6.04
N ASP A 85 -29.82 -3.69 -5.30
CA ASP A 85 -30.55 -4.91 -5.70
C ASP A 85 -30.06 -5.56 -7.00
N LEU A 86 -28.82 -5.28 -7.42
CA LEU A 86 -28.22 -5.86 -8.63
C LEU A 86 -27.60 -7.24 -8.35
N ARG A 87 -27.25 -7.50 -7.09
CA ARG A 87 -26.73 -8.79 -6.63
C ARG A 87 -27.24 -9.10 -5.22
N THR A 88 -27.12 -10.40 -4.83
CA THR A 88 -27.50 -10.90 -3.50
C THR A 88 -26.43 -11.86 -2.98
N GLY A 89 -26.41 -12.09 -1.68
CA GLY A 89 -25.51 -13.07 -1.05
C GLY A 89 -24.10 -12.55 -0.79
N SER A 90 -23.17 -13.48 -0.58
CA SER A 90 -21.75 -13.18 -0.31
C SER A 90 -21.01 -12.75 -1.57
N LEU A 91 -19.85 -12.10 -1.39
CA LEU A 91 -18.97 -11.67 -2.48
C LEU A 91 -18.62 -12.85 -3.41
N ASP A 92 -18.89 -12.66 -4.69
CA ASP A 92 -18.52 -13.59 -5.76
C ASP A 92 -17.48 -12.93 -6.69
N LEU A 93 -16.23 -13.31 -6.55
CA LEU A 93 -15.12 -12.82 -7.38
C LEU A 93 -15.20 -13.29 -8.85
N HIS A 94 -16.09 -14.23 -9.17
CA HIS A 94 -16.32 -14.69 -10.55
C HIS A 94 -17.49 -13.98 -11.23
N ASP A 95 -18.24 -13.12 -10.53
CA ASP A 95 -19.33 -12.35 -11.12
C ASP A 95 -18.82 -11.51 -12.31
N PRO A 96 -19.41 -11.63 -13.51
CA PRO A 96 -18.91 -10.94 -14.69
C PRO A 96 -18.97 -9.42 -14.58
N LEU A 97 -20.01 -8.88 -13.92
CA LEU A 97 -20.19 -7.43 -13.75
C LEU A 97 -19.14 -6.86 -12.79
N LEU A 98 -18.89 -7.58 -11.68
CA LEU A 98 -17.84 -7.20 -10.73
C LEU A 98 -16.46 -7.22 -11.38
N ARG A 99 -16.15 -8.25 -12.17
CA ARG A 99 -14.87 -8.34 -12.89
C ARG A 99 -14.66 -7.18 -13.85
N GLU A 100 -15.69 -6.86 -14.64
CA GLU A 100 -15.63 -5.71 -15.54
C GLU A 100 -15.40 -4.40 -14.77
N MET A 101 -16.08 -4.20 -13.63
CA MET A 101 -15.85 -3.03 -12.77
C MET A 101 -14.42 -2.99 -12.25
N LEU A 102 -13.84 -4.12 -11.84
CA LEU A 102 -12.46 -4.20 -11.38
C LEU A 102 -11.47 -3.86 -12.49
N ASP A 103 -11.68 -4.34 -13.70
CA ASP A 103 -10.83 -4.04 -14.86
C ASP A 103 -10.87 -2.53 -15.19
N ILE A 104 -12.08 -1.94 -15.23
CA ILE A 104 -12.26 -0.49 -15.45
C ILE A 104 -11.61 0.31 -14.33
N LYS A 105 -11.84 -0.08 -13.06
CA LYS A 105 -11.24 0.58 -11.89
C LYS A 105 -9.71 0.56 -11.95
N ASN A 106 -9.12 -0.59 -12.29
CA ASN A 106 -7.65 -0.70 -12.34
C ASN A 106 -7.05 0.18 -13.44
N LYS A 107 -7.69 0.24 -14.60
CA LYS A 107 -7.28 1.15 -15.67
C LYS A 107 -7.44 2.62 -15.26
N ALA A 108 -8.59 2.99 -14.71
CA ALA A 108 -8.85 4.37 -14.26
C ALA A 108 -7.87 4.79 -13.15
N TYR A 109 -7.53 3.87 -12.23
CA TYR A 109 -6.55 4.15 -11.19
C TYR A 109 -5.15 4.41 -11.78
N GLY A 110 -4.70 3.61 -12.74
CA GLY A 110 -3.42 3.86 -13.43
C GLY A 110 -3.36 5.23 -14.11
N ASP A 111 -4.45 5.65 -14.77
CA ASP A 111 -4.56 6.97 -15.40
C ASP A 111 -4.53 8.11 -14.35
N LEU A 112 -5.26 7.94 -13.24
CA LEU A 112 -5.28 8.90 -12.13
C LEU A 112 -3.93 8.97 -11.42
N LEU A 113 -3.28 7.84 -11.17
CA LEU A 113 -1.95 7.76 -10.59
C LEU A 113 -0.93 8.52 -11.43
N ALA A 114 -0.93 8.30 -12.74
CA ALA A 114 0.00 8.97 -13.66
C ALA A 114 -0.21 10.49 -13.69
N GLN A 115 -1.45 10.97 -13.48
CA GLN A 115 -1.80 12.38 -13.55
C GLN A 115 -1.67 13.10 -12.19
N PHE A 116 -2.05 12.45 -11.09
CA PHE A 116 -2.22 13.09 -9.78
C PHE A 116 -1.41 12.45 -8.66
N GLY A 117 -0.84 11.25 -8.89
CA GLY A 117 -0.06 10.54 -7.88
C GLY A 117 1.15 11.37 -7.43
N LYS A 118 1.37 11.43 -6.13
CA LYS A 118 2.49 12.16 -5.52
C LYS A 118 3.11 11.30 -4.41
N PRO A 119 4.42 11.36 -4.20
CA PRO A 119 4.99 10.77 -3.02
C PRO A 119 4.57 11.56 -1.77
N HIS A 120 4.46 10.90 -0.63
CA HIS A 120 4.40 11.58 0.65
C HIS A 120 5.64 12.46 0.84
N VAL A 121 5.44 13.61 1.48
CA VAL A 121 6.52 14.59 1.70
C VAL A 121 7.68 13.94 2.46
N GLY A 122 8.87 13.99 1.86
CA GLY A 122 10.11 13.43 2.43
C GLY A 122 10.30 11.93 2.21
N ALA A 123 9.33 11.20 1.63
CA ALA A 123 9.44 9.76 1.38
C ALA A 123 10.58 9.41 0.43
N VAL A 124 10.67 10.11 -0.70
CA VAL A 124 11.67 9.85 -1.74
C VAL A 124 13.08 10.13 -1.23
N GLU A 125 13.25 11.26 -0.55
CA GLU A 125 14.51 11.66 0.07
C GLU A 125 14.94 10.64 1.12
N PHE A 126 14.01 10.22 1.99
CA PHE A 126 14.30 9.23 3.02
C PHE A 126 14.76 7.89 2.43
N VAL A 127 14.07 7.36 1.41
CA VAL A 127 14.46 6.09 0.75
C VAL A 127 15.87 6.18 0.20
N ARG A 128 16.22 7.29 -0.49
CA ARG A 128 17.56 7.50 -1.05
C ARG A 128 18.63 7.63 0.04
N GLU A 129 18.34 8.42 1.08
CA GLU A 129 19.29 8.63 2.19
C GLU A 129 19.53 7.34 2.97
N LEU A 130 18.46 6.57 3.26
CA LEU A 130 18.57 5.28 3.95
C LEU A 130 19.40 4.30 3.12
N SER A 131 19.09 4.18 1.81
CA SER A 131 19.85 3.33 0.88
C SER A 131 21.31 3.70 0.86
N SER A 132 21.63 4.98 0.70
CA SER A 132 23.01 5.47 0.65
C SER A 132 23.76 5.25 1.97
N GLN A 133 23.15 5.56 3.11
CA GLN A 133 23.80 5.46 4.42
C GLN A 133 24.17 4.03 4.81
N TYR A 134 23.33 3.06 4.45
CA TYR A 134 23.51 1.65 4.82
C TYR A 134 23.94 0.76 3.65
N ASN A 135 24.24 1.35 2.47
CA ASN A 135 24.62 0.65 1.24
C ASN A 135 23.56 -0.39 0.81
N LEU A 136 22.27 0.04 0.77
CA LEU A 136 21.15 -0.84 0.48
C LEU A 136 20.72 -0.85 -1.00
N ASP A 137 21.54 -0.42 -1.94
CA ASP A 137 21.16 -0.28 -3.36
C ASP A 137 20.59 -1.60 -3.94
N ASP A 138 21.12 -2.75 -3.50
CA ASP A 138 20.65 -4.09 -3.87
C ASP A 138 19.74 -4.74 -2.81
N TYR A 139 19.38 -4.01 -1.75
CA TYR A 139 18.65 -4.56 -0.59
C TYR A 139 17.37 -3.77 -0.27
N ASN A 140 16.83 -3.08 -1.27
CA ASN A 140 15.50 -2.47 -1.20
C ASN A 140 14.48 -3.34 -1.95
N ALA A 141 13.30 -3.54 -1.36
CA ALA A 141 12.20 -4.25 -2.00
C ALA A 141 10.85 -3.56 -1.77
N ILE A 142 9.88 -3.93 -2.59
CA ILE A 142 8.47 -3.54 -2.44
C ILE A 142 7.65 -4.77 -2.04
N ALA A 143 6.71 -4.58 -1.11
CA ALA A 143 5.67 -5.55 -0.77
C ALA A 143 4.32 -4.85 -0.72
N SER A 144 3.57 -4.84 -1.82
CA SER A 144 2.32 -4.08 -1.94
C SER A 144 1.16 -4.93 -2.45
N THR A 145 -0.08 -4.46 -2.19
CA THR A 145 -1.32 -4.96 -2.81
C THR A 145 -1.71 -4.17 -4.06
N ALA A 146 -0.90 -3.21 -4.48
CA ALA A 146 -1.01 -2.55 -5.77
C ALA A 146 -0.55 -3.49 -6.90
N THR A 147 -0.97 -3.19 -8.14
CA THR A 147 -0.49 -3.94 -9.30
C THR A 147 0.97 -3.59 -9.62
N GLY A 148 1.72 -4.52 -10.22
CA GLY A 148 3.11 -4.26 -10.61
C GLY A 148 3.25 -3.12 -11.62
N VAL A 149 2.22 -2.86 -12.42
CA VAL A 149 2.18 -1.71 -13.34
C VAL A 149 2.11 -0.40 -12.55
N ASP A 150 1.21 -0.30 -11.57
CA ASP A 150 1.05 0.90 -10.75
C ASP A 150 2.31 1.20 -9.93
N ILE A 151 2.91 0.16 -9.33
CA ILE A 151 4.16 0.26 -8.59
C ILE A 151 5.28 0.81 -9.48
N ARG A 152 5.47 0.23 -10.67
CA ARG A 152 6.50 0.68 -11.61
C ARG A 152 6.26 2.09 -12.13
N THR A 153 5.00 2.47 -12.32
CA THR A 153 4.61 3.85 -12.68
C THR A 153 5.05 4.81 -11.58
N PHE A 154 4.68 4.54 -10.32
CA PHE A 154 5.09 5.36 -9.17
C PHE A 154 6.61 5.46 -9.02
N LEU A 155 7.33 4.33 -9.07
CA LEU A 155 8.79 4.31 -8.98
C LEU A 155 9.47 5.10 -10.12
N GLY A 156 8.89 5.04 -11.33
CA GLY A 156 9.35 5.83 -12.49
C GLY A 156 9.16 7.32 -12.29
N MET A 157 7.96 7.75 -11.86
CA MET A 157 7.63 9.16 -11.63
C MET A 157 8.50 9.81 -10.54
N THR A 158 8.86 9.04 -9.50
CA THR A 158 9.66 9.51 -8.36
C THR A 158 11.18 9.37 -8.59
N GLY A 159 11.59 8.69 -9.66
CA GLY A 159 12.99 8.36 -9.92
C GLY A 159 13.59 7.38 -8.89
N LEU A 160 12.73 6.59 -8.21
CA LEU A 160 13.17 5.54 -7.28
C LEU A 160 13.43 4.20 -7.98
N LYS A 161 13.01 4.03 -9.24
CA LYS A 161 13.14 2.77 -9.99
C LYS A 161 14.54 2.13 -9.93
N PRO A 162 15.66 2.89 -9.98
CA PRO A 162 17.01 2.31 -9.89
C PRO A 162 17.29 1.57 -8.57
N LEU A 163 16.62 1.93 -7.47
CA LEU A 163 16.79 1.30 -6.16
C LEU A 163 15.93 0.03 -5.97
N PHE A 164 15.03 -0.27 -6.92
CA PHE A 164 14.08 -1.39 -6.84
C PHE A 164 14.15 -2.23 -8.13
N PRO A 165 15.05 -3.23 -8.22
CA PRO A 165 15.05 -4.19 -9.32
C PRO A 165 13.69 -4.85 -9.48
N ASP A 166 13.29 -5.23 -10.71
CA ASP A 166 11.98 -5.86 -10.94
C ASP A 166 11.77 -7.16 -10.13
N SER A 167 12.85 -7.89 -9.87
CA SER A 167 12.85 -9.09 -9.00
C SER A 167 12.56 -8.79 -7.52
N HIS A 168 12.69 -7.55 -7.09
CA HIS A 168 12.44 -7.09 -5.71
C HIS A 168 11.06 -6.42 -5.55
N ILE A 169 10.26 -6.40 -6.60
CA ILE A 169 8.89 -5.87 -6.55
C ILE A 169 7.92 -7.03 -6.39
N ILE A 170 7.30 -7.14 -5.21
CA ILE A 170 6.24 -8.10 -4.92
C ILE A 170 4.92 -7.36 -4.95
N ALA A 171 4.17 -7.56 -6.01
CA ALA A 171 2.89 -6.92 -6.30
C ALA A 171 1.70 -7.84 -5.98
N LEU A 172 0.49 -7.36 -6.23
CA LEU A 172 -0.74 -8.11 -6.02
C LEU A 172 -0.73 -9.46 -6.77
N GLU A 173 -0.30 -9.46 -8.02
CA GLU A 173 -0.25 -10.64 -8.89
C GLU A 173 0.79 -11.69 -8.48
N ASP A 174 1.74 -11.31 -7.64
CA ASP A 174 2.78 -12.21 -7.13
C ASP A 174 2.35 -12.97 -5.87
N VAL A 175 1.19 -12.63 -5.30
CA VAL A 175 0.69 -13.18 -4.04
C VAL A 175 -0.55 -14.03 -4.30
N ASP A 176 -0.64 -15.19 -3.63
CA ASP A 176 -1.85 -16.03 -3.73
C ASP A 176 -3.08 -15.23 -3.25
N PRO A 177 -4.23 -15.26 -3.94
CA PRO A 177 -5.40 -14.43 -3.60
C PRO A 177 -5.90 -14.60 -2.16
N ASP A 178 -5.75 -15.78 -1.58
CA ASP A 178 -6.12 -16.11 -0.20
C ASP A 178 -5.01 -15.82 0.83
N LYS A 179 -3.83 -15.36 0.37
CA LYS A 179 -2.67 -15.05 1.19
C LYS A 179 -2.21 -13.59 1.07
N THR A 180 -3.13 -12.70 0.75
CA THR A 180 -2.88 -11.26 0.80
C THR A 180 -2.68 -10.79 2.26
N LYS A 181 -2.18 -9.56 2.48
CA LYS A 181 -2.07 -8.97 3.82
C LYS A 181 -3.41 -9.11 4.58
N PRO A 182 -3.45 -9.63 5.80
CA PRO A 182 -2.38 -9.78 6.81
C PRO A 182 -1.63 -11.12 6.81
N HIS A 183 -1.73 -11.94 5.76
CA HIS A 183 -0.86 -13.11 5.60
C HIS A 183 0.57 -12.65 5.29
N LYS A 184 1.59 -13.38 5.77
CA LYS A 184 3.00 -12.97 5.64
C LYS A 184 3.57 -12.98 4.21
N GLN A 185 2.87 -13.58 3.23
CA GLN A 185 3.43 -13.97 1.95
C GLN A 185 4.08 -12.82 1.18
N ALA A 186 3.46 -11.62 1.15
CA ALA A 186 4.01 -10.48 0.43
C ALA A 186 5.39 -10.07 0.97
N PHE A 187 5.49 -9.84 2.30
CA PHE A 187 6.74 -9.46 2.93
C PHE A 187 7.77 -10.60 2.98
N ASP A 188 7.31 -11.86 3.10
CA ASP A 188 8.19 -13.03 3.08
C ASP A 188 8.86 -13.21 1.70
N LYS A 189 8.09 -13.06 0.61
CA LYS A 189 8.62 -13.06 -0.76
C LYS A 189 9.57 -11.89 -1.01
N ALA A 190 9.22 -10.68 -0.55
CA ALA A 190 10.09 -9.51 -0.66
C ALA A 190 11.42 -9.72 0.09
N PHE A 191 11.38 -10.28 1.30
CA PHE A 191 12.61 -10.64 2.01
C PHE A 191 13.46 -11.66 1.25
N LEU A 192 12.82 -12.72 0.73
CA LEU A 192 13.54 -13.77 -0.02
C LEU A 192 14.17 -13.23 -1.31
N SER A 193 13.57 -12.23 -1.94
CA SER A 193 14.13 -11.61 -3.14
C SER A 193 15.43 -10.85 -2.88
N LEU A 194 15.67 -10.40 -1.63
CA LEU A 194 16.92 -9.74 -1.23
C LEU A 194 18.12 -10.69 -1.17
N GLY A 195 17.90 -12.01 -1.19
CA GLY A 195 18.98 -13.01 -1.13
C GLY A 195 19.72 -13.07 0.21
N LEU A 196 19.17 -12.46 1.25
CA LEU A 196 19.78 -12.43 2.58
C LEU A 196 19.45 -13.70 3.40
N PRO A 197 20.33 -14.10 4.34
CA PRO A 197 20.08 -15.24 5.22
C PRO A 197 18.92 -14.94 6.19
N ASN A 198 18.22 -15.99 6.66
CA ASN A 198 17.04 -15.83 7.53
C ASN A 198 17.33 -15.07 8.84
N GLU A 199 18.54 -15.15 9.33
CA GLU A 199 19.03 -14.46 10.53
C GLU A 199 19.00 -12.93 10.37
N ALA A 200 19.03 -12.43 9.12
CA ALA A 200 18.98 -11.02 8.79
C ALA A 200 17.57 -10.40 8.95
N ARG A 201 16.50 -11.22 9.09
CA ARG A 201 15.12 -10.73 9.07
C ARG A 201 14.86 -9.57 10.03
N HIS A 202 15.36 -9.64 11.24
CA HIS A 202 15.19 -8.59 12.26
C HIS A 202 15.99 -7.31 11.97
N ASN A 203 16.93 -7.36 11.01
CA ASN A 203 17.70 -6.22 10.52
C ASN A 203 17.11 -5.58 9.26
N ILE A 204 15.94 -6.08 8.80
CA ILE A 204 15.21 -5.52 7.66
C ILE A 204 14.09 -4.64 8.19
N LEU A 205 14.08 -3.38 7.77
CA LEU A 205 13.02 -2.43 8.07
C LEU A 205 11.86 -2.64 7.10
N ALA A 206 10.64 -2.81 7.62
CA ALA A 206 9.42 -2.89 6.84
C ALA A 206 8.57 -1.65 7.11
N PHE A 207 8.37 -0.79 6.10
CA PHE A 207 7.60 0.45 6.20
C PHE A 207 6.16 0.23 5.73
N GLU A 208 5.19 0.63 6.57
CA GLU A 208 3.76 0.36 6.39
C GLU A 208 2.89 1.42 7.06
N ASP A 209 1.66 1.61 6.53
CA ASP A 209 0.64 2.49 7.09
C ASP A 209 -0.60 1.73 7.61
N ASP A 210 -0.84 0.50 7.11
CA ASP A 210 -2.04 -0.30 7.40
C ASP A 210 -1.73 -1.41 8.42
N PRO A 211 -2.54 -1.59 9.48
CA PRO A 211 -2.36 -2.67 10.46
C PRO A 211 -2.25 -4.07 9.86
N ARG A 212 -2.95 -4.35 8.76
CA ARG A 212 -2.87 -5.67 8.08
C ARG A 212 -1.48 -5.90 7.49
N GLY A 213 -0.87 -4.85 6.92
CA GLY A 213 0.48 -4.93 6.41
C GLY A 213 1.51 -5.03 7.53
N MET A 214 1.34 -4.29 8.62
CA MET A 214 2.18 -4.40 9.82
C MET A 214 2.15 -5.83 10.39
N ILE A 215 0.96 -6.45 10.49
CA ILE A 215 0.80 -7.85 10.90
C ILE A 215 1.52 -8.80 9.94
N SER A 216 1.40 -8.55 8.63
CA SER A 216 2.06 -9.33 7.59
C SER A 216 3.58 -9.28 7.73
N ALA A 217 4.16 -8.09 7.90
CA ALA A 217 5.60 -7.87 8.09
C ALA A 217 6.11 -8.50 9.40
N LYS A 218 5.37 -8.34 10.51
CA LYS A 218 5.70 -9.00 11.79
C LYS A 218 5.71 -10.52 11.68
N LYS A 219 4.71 -11.10 11.02
CA LYS A 219 4.66 -12.56 10.75
C LYS A 219 5.79 -13.03 9.85
N ALA A 220 6.35 -12.15 9.02
CA ALA A 220 7.55 -12.42 8.24
C ALA A 220 8.85 -12.26 9.06
N GLY A 221 8.78 -11.84 10.31
CA GLY A 221 9.93 -11.68 11.21
C GLY A 221 10.72 -10.40 11.01
N LEU A 222 10.12 -9.38 10.39
CA LEU A 222 10.75 -8.10 10.07
C LEU A 222 10.57 -7.07 11.18
N THR A 223 11.43 -6.05 11.21
CA THR A 223 11.29 -4.86 12.06
C THR A 223 10.33 -3.88 11.42
N VAL A 224 9.17 -3.65 12.05
CA VAL A 224 8.06 -2.87 11.48
C VAL A 224 8.13 -1.41 11.87
N CYS A 225 8.14 -0.53 10.87
CA CYS A 225 8.14 0.92 10.94
C CYS A 225 6.78 1.44 10.42
N ALA A 226 5.91 1.86 11.31
CA ALA A 226 4.59 2.36 10.97
C ALA A 226 4.61 3.87 10.73
N ILE A 227 4.02 4.32 9.60
CA ILE A 227 3.77 5.75 9.34
C ILE A 227 2.30 6.08 9.55
N THR A 228 2.00 7.24 10.19
CA THR A 228 0.64 7.61 10.58
C THR A 228 -0.14 8.35 9.47
N THR A 229 0.03 7.96 8.22
CA THR A 229 -0.66 8.57 7.08
C THR A 229 -2.17 8.29 7.08
N ARG A 230 -2.58 7.09 7.51
CA ARG A 230 -4.00 6.67 7.58
C ARG A 230 -4.54 6.55 8.99
N TYR A 231 -3.73 6.09 9.92
CA TYR A 231 -4.14 5.82 11.29
C TYR A 231 -3.33 6.66 12.27
N SER A 232 -3.98 7.16 13.33
CA SER A 232 -3.29 7.94 14.35
C SER A 232 -2.28 7.08 15.13
N ARG A 233 -1.22 7.71 15.63
CA ARG A 233 -0.24 7.09 16.54
C ARG A 233 -0.92 6.35 17.70
N LYS A 234 -1.90 7.00 18.33
CA LYS A 234 -2.67 6.42 19.43
C LYS A 234 -3.36 5.10 19.05
N PHE A 235 -3.91 5.03 17.84
CA PHE A 235 -4.53 3.80 17.35
C PHE A 235 -3.47 2.72 17.11
N LEU A 236 -2.37 3.05 16.42
CA LEU A 236 -1.29 2.10 16.13
C LEU A 236 -0.59 1.59 17.39
N ASP A 237 -0.48 2.41 18.44
CA ASP A 237 0.01 1.97 19.75
C ASP A 237 -0.94 1.00 20.48
N SER A 238 -2.22 1.02 20.14
CA SER A 238 -3.26 0.22 20.81
C SER A 238 -3.54 -1.12 20.16
N ILE A 239 -3.05 -1.37 18.93
CA ILE A 239 -3.28 -2.64 18.23
C ILE A 239 -2.49 -3.77 18.90
N GLU A 240 -3.01 -5.01 18.82
CA GLU A 240 -2.43 -6.19 19.47
C GLU A 240 -0.99 -6.46 18.99
N ILE A 241 -0.78 -6.39 17.68
CA ILE A 241 0.54 -6.58 17.07
C ILE A 241 1.14 -5.21 16.77
N ARG A 242 1.88 -4.67 17.74
CA ARG A 242 2.47 -3.33 17.65
C ARG A 242 3.64 -3.27 16.69
N PRO A 243 3.78 -2.17 15.93
CA PRO A 243 5.02 -1.88 15.21
C PRO A 243 6.19 -1.64 16.19
N ASP A 244 7.42 -1.78 15.72
CA ASP A 244 8.64 -1.51 16.51
C ASP A 244 8.92 -0.02 16.57
N PHE A 245 8.59 0.71 15.50
CA PHE A 245 8.71 2.16 15.40
C PHE A 245 7.42 2.74 14.84
N ILE A 246 7.04 3.92 15.33
CA ILE A 246 5.92 4.72 14.79
C ILE A 246 6.44 6.13 14.53
N ALA A 247 6.18 6.66 13.35
CA ALA A 247 6.50 8.02 12.97
C ALA A 247 5.29 8.74 12.37
N ASP A 248 5.14 10.03 12.68
CA ASP A 248 4.07 10.87 12.14
C ASP A 248 4.45 11.48 10.77
N SER A 249 5.71 11.32 10.37
CA SER A 249 6.20 11.78 9.07
C SER A 249 7.50 11.09 8.68
N TRP A 250 7.86 11.14 7.39
CA TRP A 250 9.15 10.68 6.90
C TRP A 250 10.32 11.48 7.50
N ALA A 251 10.10 12.75 7.85
CA ALA A 251 11.09 13.56 8.56
C ALA A 251 11.39 13.00 9.98
N GLU A 252 10.39 12.44 10.66
CA GLU A 252 10.59 11.76 11.93
C GLU A 252 11.39 10.46 11.75
N PHE A 253 11.05 9.61 10.76
CA PHE A 253 11.88 8.43 10.44
C PHE A 253 13.32 8.82 10.09
N ARG A 254 13.50 9.91 9.33
CA ARG A 254 14.82 10.43 9.05
C ARG A 254 15.61 10.73 10.33
N SER A 255 14.98 11.33 11.33
CA SER A 255 15.63 11.61 12.62
C SER A 255 15.96 10.36 13.44
N ILE A 256 15.26 9.24 13.18
CA ILE A 256 15.48 7.95 13.87
C ILE A 256 16.61 7.16 13.20
N PHE A 257 16.65 7.11 11.88
CA PHE A 257 17.50 6.20 11.12
C PHE A 257 18.66 6.87 10.36
N ILE A 258 18.55 8.18 10.05
CA ILE A 258 19.57 8.89 9.29
C ILE A 258 20.41 9.74 10.24
N PHE A 259 21.70 9.46 10.28
CA PHE A 259 22.65 10.20 11.11
C PHE A 259 23.49 11.14 10.25
N PRO A 260 23.78 12.38 10.72
CA PRO A 260 24.74 13.23 10.04
C PRO A 260 26.10 12.51 9.96
N PRO A 261 26.87 12.67 8.88
CA PRO A 261 28.23 12.15 8.83
C PRO A 261 29.00 12.61 10.09
N ALA A 262 29.78 11.72 10.67
CA ALA A 262 30.62 12.07 11.81
C ALA A 262 31.47 13.31 11.39
N SER A 263 31.38 14.39 12.18
CA SER A 263 32.23 15.56 11.97
C SER A 263 33.70 15.11 12.18
N GLU A 264 34.47 15.20 11.11
CA GLU A 264 35.94 15.01 11.15
C GLU A 264 36.60 15.96 12.12
#